data_4996958501f7bec7b01589408ffe4387
#
_entry.id   4996958501f7bec7b01589408ffe4387
#
_cell.length_a   1.000
_cell.length_b   1.000
_cell.length_c   1.000
_cell.angle_alpha   90.00
_cell.angle_beta   90.00
_cell.angle_gamma   90.00
#
_symmetry.space_group_name_H-M   'P 1'
#
loop_
_entity.id
_entity.type
_entity.pdbx_description
1 polymer ?
#
loop_
_entity_poly.entity_id
_entity_poly.type
_entity_poly.pdbx_seq_one_letter_code
_entity_poly.pdbx_strand_id
1 'polypeptide(L)'
;MLFFSLGLFVNSAIAIDLDEATRTVAIDGTGNTTVLSPEQVKRGKRLFNATCGACHLGGITKTNPNVGLDPEALSLATPRRDNIESLVDYLKNPVTYDGLESIAEVHPSIKSADLYPRMRSITDEDLYSIAGHIMLQPKIVTEKWGGGKIYY
;
A
#
# COMPACT_ATOMS: atom_id res chain seq x y z
N MET A 1 27.22 17.06 48.82
CA MET A 1 26.85 15.97 47.88
C MET A 1 25.54 16.34 47.22
N LEU A 2 25.59 16.82 45.96
CA LEU A 2 24.41 17.15 45.20
C LEU A 2 24.07 15.95 44.32
N PHE A 3 22.89 15.33 44.52
CA PHE A 3 22.37 14.30 43.64
C PHE A 3 21.63 14.97 42.49
N PHE A 4 22.21 14.88 41.28
CA PHE A 4 21.53 15.25 40.04
C PHE A 4 20.64 14.08 39.62
N SER A 5 19.32 14.24 39.77
CA SER A 5 18.32 13.31 39.25
C SER A 5 18.13 13.58 37.75
N LEU A 6 18.65 12.67 36.91
CA LEU A 6 18.48 12.71 35.46
C LEU A 6 17.10 12.15 35.13
N GLY A 7 16.11 13.03 34.96
CA GLY A 7 14.76 12.63 34.51
C GLY A 7 14.80 12.14 33.07
N LEU A 8 14.57 10.84 32.86
CA LEU A 8 14.34 10.25 31.56
C LEU A 8 12.97 10.71 31.01
N PHE A 9 12.97 11.67 30.11
CA PHE A 9 11.76 11.99 29.32
C PHE A 9 11.53 10.85 28.32
N VAL A 10 10.62 9.94 28.66
CA VAL A 10 10.08 8.96 27.71
C VAL A 10 9.14 9.72 26.77
N ASN A 11 9.63 10.08 25.58
CA ASN A 11 8.78 10.53 24.51
C ASN A 11 7.88 9.36 24.07
N SER A 12 6.68 9.28 24.63
CA SER A 12 5.62 8.42 24.10
C SER A 12 5.22 9.00 22.73
N ALA A 13 5.74 8.44 21.66
CA ALA A 13 5.19 8.67 20.33
C ALA A 13 3.73 8.21 20.38
N ILE A 14 2.79 9.15 20.29
CA ILE A 14 1.37 8.85 20.15
C ILE A 14 1.23 8.16 18.78
N ALA A 15 1.23 6.84 18.78
CA ALA A 15 0.79 6.08 17.63
C ALA A 15 -0.70 6.43 17.46
N ILE A 16 -1.07 7.03 16.32
CA ILE A 16 -2.47 7.21 15.95
C ILE A 16 -3.06 5.81 15.86
N ASP A 17 -3.81 5.41 16.87
CA ASP A 17 -4.50 4.12 16.89
C ASP A 17 -5.73 4.27 15.99
N LEU A 18 -5.64 3.69 14.79
CA LEU A 18 -6.75 3.66 13.85
C LEU A 18 -7.83 2.71 14.40
N ASP A 19 -9.07 3.18 14.45
CA ASP A 19 -10.19 2.36 14.85
C ASP A 19 -10.42 1.17 13.88
N GLU A 20 -11.18 0.19 14.33
CA GLU A 20 -11.44 -1.03 13.56
C GLU A 20 -12.18 -0.73 12.25
N ALA A 21 -13.14 0.20 12.26
CA ALA A 21 -13.90 0.58 11.06
C ALA A 21 -12.98 1.16 9.98
N THR A 22 -12.01 1.98 10.37
CA THR A 22 -10.98 2.52 9.47
C THR A 22 -10.11 1.40 8.92
N ARG A 23 -9.70 0.42 9.76
CA ARG A 23 -8.82 -0.70 9.38
C ARG A 23 -9.54 -1.82 8.61
N THR A 24 -10.87 -1.77 8.47
CA THR A 24 -11.65 -2.73 7.69
C THR A 24 -11.54 -2.41 6.21
N VAL A 25 -11.06 -3.34 5.39
CA VAL A 25 -10.85 -3.18 3.94
C VAL A 25 -11.39 -4.38 3.17
N ALA A 26 -11.68 -4.22 1.87
CA ALA A 26 -12.11 -5.33 1.01
C ALA A 26 -10.99 -6.36 0.88
N ILE A 27 -11.30 -7.64 1.13
CA ILE A 27 -10.34 -8.73 0.98
C ILE A 27 -10.40 -9.33 -0.42
N ASP A 28 -11.59 -9.48 -0.98
CA ASP A 28 -11.84 -10.07 -2.29
C ASP A 28 -12.85 -9.25 -3.11
N GLY A 29 -13.14 -9.71 -4.33
CA GLY A 29 -14.10 -9.08 -5.26
C GLY A 29 -15.57 -9.42 -5.00
N THR A 30 -15.91 -10.19 -3.94
CA THR A 30 -17.28 -10.64 -3.67
C THR A 30 -17.97 -9.85 -2.56
N GLY A 31 -17.30 -8.85 -2.00
CA GLY A 31 -17.83 -7.99 -0.93
C GLY A 31 -17.40 -8.40 0.47
N ASN A 32 -16.56 -9.42 0.61
CA ASN A 32 -15.98 -9.78 1.90
C ASN A 32 -14.96 -8.74 2.34
N THR A 33 -14.84 -8.54 3.65
CA THR A 33 -13.91 -7.59 4.27
C THR A 33 -13.03 -8.27 5.30
N THR A 34 -11.92 -7.63 5.61
CA THR A 34 -11.01 -8.02 6.68
C THR A 34 -10.61 -6.80 7.51
N VAL A 35 -10.25 -7.01 8.77
CA VAL A 35 -9.72 -5.98 9.66
C VAL A 35 -8.21 -6.13 9.72
N LEU A 36 -7.47 -5.15 9.22
CA LEU A 36 -6.01 -5.15 9.33
C LEU A 36 -5.58 -5.00 10.78
N SER A 37 -4.64 -5.83 11.24
CA SER A 37 -4.03 -5.62 12.56
C SER A 37 -3.15 -4.35 12.58
N PRO A 38 -2.92 -3.74 13.76
CA PRO A 38 -2.01 -2.59 13.87
C PRO A 38 -0.59 -2.91 13.33
N GLU A 39 -0.12 -4.15 13.50
CA GLU A 39 1.16 -4.63 12.99
C GLU A 39 1.17 -4.67 11.45
N GLN A 40 0.09 -5.17 10.84
CA GLN A 40 -0.07 -5.18 9.37
C GLN A 40 -0.11 -3.76 8.80
N VAL A 41 -0.78 -2.82 9.48
CA VAL A 41 -0.82 -1.39 9.08
C VAL A 41 0.59 -0.78 9.11
N LYS A 42 1.34 -0.97 10.19
CA LYS A 42 2.72 -0.48 10.32
C LYS A 42 3.65 -1.12 9.29
N ARG A 43 3.55 -2.44 9.12
CA ARG A 43 4.35 -3.22 8.17
C ARG A 43 4.08 -2.78 6.74
N GLY A 44 2.80 -2.66 6.35
CA GLY A 44 2.39 -2.22 5.03
C GLY A 44 2.90 -0.83 4.68
N LYS A 45 2.75 0.15 5.58
CA LYS A 45 3.30 1.49 5.41
C LYS A 45 4.82 1.48 5.20
N ARG A 46 5.55 0.76 6.03
CA ARG A 46 7.02 0.69 5.95
C ARG A 46 7.47 0.06 4.64
N LEU A 47 6.87 -1.07 4.26
CA LEU A 47 7.22 -1.80 3.04
C LEU A 47 6.82 -1.04 1.78
N PHE A 48 5.63 -0.46 1.75
CA PHE A 48 5.18 0.38 0.64
C PHE A 48 6.16 1.55 0.41
N ASN A 49 6.51 2.28 1.44
CA ASN A 49 7.44 3.40 1.32
C ASN A 49 8.83 2.96 0.83
N ALA A 50 9.32 1.81 1.30
CA ALA A 50 10.64 1.29 0.94
C ALA A 50 10.69 0.71 -0.49
N THR A 51 9.61 0.09 -0.96
CA THR A 51 9.60 -0.68 -2.21
C THR A 51 8.85 0.03 -3.34
N CYS A 52 7.73 0.67 -3.03
CA CYS A 52 6.82 1.27 -4.00
C CYS A 52 6.90 2.81 -4.04
N GLY A 53 7.28 3.44 -2.92
CA GLY A 53 7.20 4.89 -2.73
C GLY A 53 8.03 5.72 -3.72
N ALA A 54 9.08 5.16 -4.32
CA ALA A 54 9.87 5.87 -5.33
C ALA A 54 9.02 6.30 -6.54
N CYS A 55 8.03 5.46 -6.94
CA CYS A 55 7.13 5.72 -8.05
C CYS A 55 5.71 6.06 -7.61
N HIS A 56 5.27 5.59 -6.42
CA HIS A 56 3.88 5.69 -5.96
C HIS A 56 3.69 6.56 -4.70
N LEU A 57 4.59 7.50 -4.43
CA LEU A 57 4.45 8.40 -3.28
C LEU A 57 3.10 9.13 -3.32
N GLY A 58 2.34 9.04 -2.22
CA GLY A 58 1.01 9.64 -2.12
C GLY A 58 -0.05 8.98 -3.01
N GLY A 59 0.20 7.76 -3.52
CA GLY A 59 -0.75 7.01 -4.34
C GLY A 59 -0.78 7.42 -5.82
N ILE A 60 0.09 8.34 -6.25
CA ILE A 60 0.25 8.67 -7.67
C ILE A 60 1.10 7.60 -8.38
N THR A 61 1.11 7.60 -9.70
CA THR A 61 2.08 6.86 -10.50
C THR A 61 2.91 7.85 -11.31
N LYS A 62 4.17 8.06 -10.92
CA LYS A 62 5.04 9.07 -11.55
C LYS A 62 5.29 8.82 -13.04
N THR A 63 5.34 7.57 -13.44
CA THR A 63 5.57 7.14 -14.84
C THR A 63 4.32 7.21 -15.71
N ASN A 64 3.13 7.22 -15.08
CA ASN A 64 1.85 7.38 -15.78
C ASN A 64 0.83 8.05 -14.84
N PRO A 65 0.74 9.39 -14.84
CA PRO A 65 -0.16 10.13 -13.93
C PRO A 65 -1.65 9.82 -14.11
N ASN A 66 -2.05 9.20 -15.22
CA ASN A 66 -3.45 8.82 -15.48
C ASN A 66 -3.89 7.54 -14.76
N VAL A 67 -2.93 6.80 -14.19
CA VAL A 67 -3.17 5.52 -13.50
C VAL A 67 -2.61 5.61 -12.08
N GLY A 68 -3.40 6.13 -11.15
CA GLY A 68 -3.05 6.22 -9.73
C GLY A 68 -3.42 4.95 -8.95
N LEU A 69 -3.19 5.02 -7.63
CA LEU A 69 -3.63 4.00 -6.67
C LEU A 69 -4.90 4.44 -5.92
N ASP A 70 -5.63 5.42 -6.48
CA ASP A 70 -6.92 5.83 -5.95
C ASP A 70 -7.99 4.75 -6.24
N PRO A 71 -9.10 4.72 -5.45
CA PRO A 71 -10.12 3.68 -5.58
C PRO A 71 -10.73 3.59 -6.98
N GLU A 72 -10.91 4.71 -7.66
CA GLU A 72 -11.47 4.74 -9.02
C GLU A 72 -10.50 4.07 -10.01
N ALA A 73 -9.24 4.49 -10.02
CA ALA A 73 -8.22 3.91 -10.89
C ALA A 73 -8.06 2.39 -10.66
N LEU A 74 -8.06 1.95 -9.40
CA LEU A 74 -7.95 0.53 -9.07
C LEU A 74 -9.18 -0.27 -9.51
N SER A 75 -10.37 0.30 -9.40
CA SER A 75 -11.62 -0.37 -9.78
C SER A 75 -11.82 -0.50 -11.29
N LEU A 76 -11.26 0.42 -12.07
CA LEU A 76 -11.36 0.45 -13.53
C LEU A 76 -10.27 -0.37 -14.23
N ALA A 77 -9.26 -0.84 -13.52
CA ALA A 77 -8.23 -1.72 -14.07
C ALA A 77 -8.81 -3.07 -14.51
N THR A 78 -8.16 -3.72 -15.46
CA THR A 78 -8.49 -5.08 -15.89
C THR A 78 -7.29 -6.00 -15.64
N PRO A 79 -7.41 -7.05 -14.80
CA PRO A 79 -8.50 -7.25 -13.85
C PRO A 79 -8.57 -6.13 -12.80
N ARG A 80 -9.72 -6.00 -12.14
CA ARG A 80 -9.90 -5.03 -11.02
C ARG A 80 -8.84 -5.26 -9.94
N ARG A 81 -8.39 -4.15 -9.30
CA ARG A 81 -7.32 -4.15 -8.29
C ARG A 81 -7.76 -3.48 -6.99
N ASP A 82 -9.05 -3.49 -6.71
CA ASP A 82 -9.71 -2.76 -5.62
C ASP A 82 -10.00 -3.61 -4.37
N ASN A 83 -9.21 -4.65 -4.17
CA ASN A 83 -9.23 -5.50 -2.98
C ASN A 83 -7.84 -6.10 -2.73
N ILE A 84 -7.62 -6.67 -1.54
CA ILE A 84 -6.32 -7.19 -1.14
C ILE A 84 -5.84 -8.33 -2.05
N GLU A 85 -6.69 -9.33 -2.34
CA GLU A 85 -6.31 -10.50 -3.13
C GLU A 85 -5.87 -10.09 -4.54
N SER A 86 -6.64 -9.25 -5.20
CA SER A 86 -6.31 -8.79 -6.56
C SER A 86 -5.03 -7.94 -6.60
N LEU A 87 -4.76 -7.14 -5.57
CA LEU A 87 -3.50 -6.41 -5.45
C LEU A 87 -2.32 -7.33 -5.19
N VAL A 88 -2.48 -8.37 -4.35
CA VAL A 88 -1.44 -9.39 -4.12
C VAL A 88 -1.13 -10.13 -5.42
N ASP A 89 -2.13 -10.54 -6.18
CA ASP A 89 -1.94 -11.19 -7.48
C ASP A 89 -1.19 -10.27 -8.46
N TYR A 90 -1.57 -9.01 -8.51
CA TYR A 90 -0.86 -8.01 -9.32
C TYR A 90 0.60 -7.84 -8.89
N LEU A 91 0.88 -7.75 -7.59
CA LEU A 91 2.24 -7.61 -7.07
C LEU A 91 3.10 -8.87 -7.31
N LYS A 92 2.47 -10.03 -7.51
CA LYS A 92 3.16 -11.25 -7.93
C LYS A 92 3.44 -11.27 -9.43
N ASN A 93 2.47 -10.88 -10.26
CA ASN A 93 2.54 -10.94 -11.71
C ASN A 93 1.87 -9.71 -12.36
N PRO A 94 2.56 -8.56 -12.44
CA PRO A 94 1.97 -7.33 -12.92
C PRO A 94 1.68 -7.36 -14.41
N VAL A 95 0.53 -6.82 -14.77
CA VAL A 95 0.07 -6.65 -16.16
C VAL A 95 -0.28 -5.20 -16.43
N THR A 96 -0.37 -4.82 -17.69
CA THR A 96 -0.86 -3.51 -18.14
C THR A 96 -2.24 -3.18 -17.53
N TYR A 97 -2.66 -1.93 -17.62
CA TYR A 97 -3.91 -1.49 -17.02
C TYR A 97 -5.13 -2.19 -17.63
N ASP A 98 -5.07 -2.53 -18.92
CA ASP A 98 -6.05 -3.33 -19.66
C ASP A 98 -5.90 -4.84 -19.49
N GLY A 99 -4.85 -5.31 -18.80
CA GLY A 99 -4.60 -6.71 -18.50
C GLY A 99 -3.99 -7.53 -19.63
N LEU A 100 -3.64 -6.91 -20.76
CA LEU A 100 -3.26 -7.66 -21.98
C LEU A 100 -1.80 -8.13 -21.96
N GLU A 101 -0.88 -7.38 -21.33
CA GLU A 101 0.54 -7.65 -21.41
C GLU A 101 1.19 -7.67 -20.01
N SER A 102 2.23 -8.49 -19.83
CA SER A 102 3.07 -8.46 -18.62
C SER A 102 3.96 -7.22 -18.63
N ILE A 103 4.03 -6.53 -17.49
CA ILE A 103 4.94 -5.40 -17.28
C ILE A 103 6.00 -5.69 -16.22
N ALA A 104 6.27 -6.97 -15.94
CA ALA A 104 7.22 -7.39 -14.92
C ALA A 104 8.64 -6.85 -15.14
N GLU A 105 9.05 -6.58 -16.38
CA GLU A 105 10.36 -5.99 -16.68
C GLU A 105 10.50 -4.53 -16.22
N VAL A 106 9.39 -3.81 -16.11
CA VAL A 106 9.35 -2.38 -15.77
C VAL A 106 8.61 -2.08 -14.46
N HIS A 107 8.05 -3.11 -13.82
CA HIS A 107 7.35 -2.99 -12.54
C HIS A 107 7.89 -4.00 -11.52
N PRO A 108 8.33 -3.53 -10.31
CA PRO A 108 8.78 -4.41 -9.25
C PRO A 108 7.70 -5.43 -8.87
N SER A 109 8.06 -6.71 -8.89
CA SER A 109 7.14 -7.82 -8.58
C SER A 109 7.92 -9.07 -8.14
N ILE A 110 7.19 -10.06 -7.62
CA ILE A 110 7.81 -11.36 -7.32
C ILE A 110 8.35 -12.01 -8.59
N LYS A 111 7.61 -11.89 -9.70
CA LYS A 111 8.03 -12.43 -11.01
C LYS A 111 9.35 -11.84 -11.51
N SER A 112 9.63 -10.60 -11.15
CA SER A 112 10.84 -9.86 -11.57
C SER A 112 11.83 -9.60 -10.43
N ALA A 113 11.83 -10.45 -9.39
CA ALA A 113 12.69 -10.30 -8.22
C ALA A 113 14.21 -10.40 -8.54
N ASP A 114 14.58 -10.93 -9.67
CA ASP A 114 15.95 -10.89 -10.21
C ASP A 114 16.36 -9.50 -10.66
N LEU A 115 15.46 -8.73 -11.28
CA LEU A 115 15.66 -7.34 -11.70
C LEU A 115 15.51 -6.35 -10.53
N TYR A 116 14.63 -6.68 -9.58
CA TYR A 116 14.30 -5.83 -8.43
C TYR A 116 14.68 -6.49 -7.10
N PRO A 117 15.94 -6.34 -6.63
CA PRO A 117 16.44 -7.08 -5.47
C PRO A 117 15.62 -6.96 -4.19
N ARG A 118 14.92 -5.83 -4.00
CA ARG A 118 14.02 -5.64 -2.84
C ARG A 118 12.84 -6.61 -2.81
N MET A 119 12.44 -7.13 -3.96
CA MET A 119 11.35 -8.10 -4.06
C MET A 119 11.74 -9.51 -3.64
N ARG A 120 13.05 -9.83 -3.56
CA ARG A 120 13.55 -11.17 -3.19
C ARG A 120 13.20 -11.61 -1.77
N SER A 121 13.06 -10.65 -0.86
CA SER A 121 12.75 -10.90 0.55
C SER A 121 11.29 -10.64 0.92
N ILE A 122 10.46 -10.27 -0.05
CA ILE A 122 9.05 -9.99 0.17
C ILE A 122 8.28 -11.32 0.26
N THR A 123 7.59 -11.54 1.38
CA THR A 123 6.75 -12.71 1.63
C THR A 123 5.29 -12.44 1.23
N ASP A 124 4.45 -13.48 1.19
CA ASP A 124 3.01 -13.32 0.96
C ASP A 124 2.34 -12.44 2.02
N GLU A 125 2.80 -12.51 3.28
CA GLU A 125 2.32 -11.63 4.36
C GLU A 125 2.75 -10.18 4.16
N ASP A 126 3.94 -9.96 3.58
CA ASP A 126 4.40 -8.63 3.19
C ASP A 126 3.54 -8.05 2.06
N LEU A 127 3.25 -8.85 1.03
CA LEU A 127 2.37 -8.45 -0.07
C LEU A 127 0.97 -8.11 0.44
N TYR A 128 0.42 -8.94 1.33
CA TYR A 128 -0.86 -8.67 2.00
C TYR A 128 -0.85 -7.34 2.75
N SER A 129 0.22 -7.07 3.51
CA SER A 129 0.36 -5.82 4.25
C SER A 129 0.52 -4.60 3.34
N ILE A 130 1.25 -4.72 2.22
CA ILE A 130 1.38 -3.67 1.19
C ILE A 130 0.02 -3.39 0.55
N ALA A 131 -0.69 -4.43 0.12
CA ALA A 131 -2.03 -4.30 -0.44
C ALA A 131 -3.00 -3.65 0.56
N GLY A 132 -2.97 -4.10 1.81
CA GLY A 132 -3.72 -3.50 2.91
C GLY A 132 -3.41 -2.02 3.11
N HIS A 133 -2.15 -1.61 3.01
CA HIS A 133 -1.77 -0.19 3.06
C HIS A 133 -2.42 0.61 1.92
N ILE A 134 -2.36 0.11 0.68
CA ILE A 134 -2.98 0.77 -0.48
C ILE A 134 -4.48 0.93 -0.27
N MET A 135 -5.18 -0.13 0.16
CA MET A 135 -6.62 -0.12 0.42
C MET A 135 -7.03 0.79 1.58
N LEU A 136 -6.14 0.97 2.55
CA LEU A 136 -6.39 1.77 3.75
C LEU A 136 -6.23 3.28 3.52
N GLN A 137 -5.29 3.69 2.65
CA GLN A 137 -4.92 5.09 2.48
C GLN A 137 -6.08 6.03 2.11
N PRO A 138 -7.02 5.66 1.21
CA PRO A 138 -8.18 6.51 0.91
C PRO A 138 -9.04 6.86 2.15
N LYS A 139 -9.04 5.99 3.17
CA LYS A 139 -9.77 6.23 4.42
C LYS A 139 -9.04 7.17 5.38
N ILE A 140 -7.70 7.26 5.27
CA ILE A 140 -6.85 8.05 6.17
C ILE A 140 -6.61 9.46 5.60
N VAL A 141 -6.23 9.55 4.33
CA VAL A 141 -5.83 10.81 3.70
C VAL A 141 -6.83 11.30 2.66
N THR A 142 -7.93 10.58 2.53
CA THR A 142 -9.08 10.92 1.68
C THR A 142 -8.71 11.22 0.23
N GLU A 143 -9.18 12.33 -0.33
CA GLU A 143 -8.96 12.75 -1.72
C GLU A 143 -7.49 13.07 -2.07
N LYS A 144 -6.61 13.18 -1.06
CA LYS A 144 -5.17 13.41 -1.30
C LYS A 144 -4.45 12.16 -1.81
N TRP A 145 -5.01 10.98 -1.58
CA TRP A 145 -4.46 9.75 -2.14
C TRP A 145 -4.76 9.65 -3.63
N GLY A 146 -3.72 9.36 -4.42
CA GLY A 146 -3.82 9.32 -5.88
C GLY A 146 -3.61 10.66 -6.58
N GLY A 147 -3.16 11.70 -5.84
CA GLY A 147 -2.79 13.00 -6.38
C GLY A 147 -3.93 14.03 -6.43
N GLY A 148 -5.09 13.72 -5.79
CA GLY A 148 -6.22 14.64 -5.70
C GLY A 148 -6.72 15.04 -7.09
N LYS A 149 -7.49 14.20 -7.74
CA LYS A 149 -8.18 14.58 -8.99
C LYS A 149 -9.21 15.66 -8.64
N ILE A 150 -8.88 16.91 -8.97
CA ILE A 150 -9.85 18.00 -8.92
C ILE A 150 -10.70 17.85 -10.20
N TYR A 151 -11.91 17.31 -10.04
CA TYR A 151 -12.91 17.37 -11.11
C TYR A 151 -13.48 18.79 -11.09
N TYR A 152 -13.27 19.55 -12.17
CA TYR A 152 -13.96 20.81 -12.41
C TYR A 152 -15.29 20.54 -13.10
#